data_872da1ae33a8dff511e17c96ed1ab0d3
#
_entry.id   872da1ae33a8dff511e17c96ed1ab0d3
#
_cell.length_a   1.000
_cell.length_b   1.000
_cell.length_c   1.000
_cell.angle_alpha   90.00
_cell.angle_beta   90.00
_cell.angle_gamma   90.00
#
_symmetry.space_group_name_H-M   'P 1'
#
loop_
_entity.id
_entity.type
_entity.pdbx_description
1 polymer ?
#
loop_
_entity_poly.entity_id
_entity_poly.type
_entity_poly.pdbx_seq_one_letter_code
_entity_poly.pdbx_strand_id
1 'polypeptide(L)'
;MQKNNLLNEVMQMGRVKANMGILKLSDEEAYKHCVDVAMLAQSYLEIEMSMDFNKRTDEERKSIIAGALLHDIGKAFLPFGLQYSTGTFSPEEREIMKMHPILGYVAIQNCEYNEIVNNIVLMHHANMNGTGYPKMGEKTYGVDIEVPEYVWIVSYADRLDAMISKRSFKRQKSLNEAWKILVDVSKNGELPYAPLLIYKEVIRDMDIFKGGNYETA
;
A
#
# COMPACT_ATOMS: atom_id res chain seq x y z
N MET A 1 -10.96 18.47 19.17
CA MET A 1 -9.57 18.14 18.85
C MET A 1 -9.46 18.08 17.33
N GLN A 2 -8.66 18.95 16.68
CA GLN A 2 -8.38 18.83 15.25
C GLN A 2 -7.71 17.47 15.04
N LYS A 3 -8.36 16.57 14.29
CA LYS A 3 -7.69 15.36 13.79
C LYS A 3 -6.47 15.85 13.01
N ASN A 4 -5.29 15.60 13.56
CA ASN A 4 -4.04 15.95 12.91
C ASN A 4 -4.01 15.12 11.63
N ASN A 5 -4.26 15.75 10.49
CA ASN A 5 -4.33 15.02 9.22
C ASN A 5 -2.89 14.80 8.74
N LEU A 6 -2.27 13.76 9.29
CA LEU A 6 -0.90 13.34 9.02
C LEU A 6 -0.64 13.19 7.52
N LEU A 7 -1.61 12.66 6.79
CA LEU A 7 -1.55 12.52 5.34
C LEU A 7 -1.35 13.88 4.66
N ASN A 8 -2.13 14.91 5.04
CA ASN A 8 -1.98 16.24 4.45
C ASN A 8 -0.61 16.85 4.74
N GLU A 9 -0.09 16.67 5.94
CA GLU A 9 1.26 17.12 6.30
C GLU A 9 2.31 16.45 5.42
N VAL A 10 2.26 15.12 5.28
CA VAL A 10 3.21 14.35 4.47
C VAL A 10 3.10 14.70 2.99
N MET A 11 1.88 14.89 2.46
CA MET A 11 1.67 15.32 1.06
C MET A 11 2.26 16.70 0.75
N GLN A 12 2.44 17.57 1.73
CA GLN A 12 3.08 18.89 1.55
C GLN A 12 4.61 18.84 1.67
N MET A 13 5.20 17.72 2.11
CA MET A 13 6.66 17.55 2.12
C MET A 13 7.19 17.63 0.68
N GLY A 14 8.15 18.53 0.42
CA GLY A 14 8.60 18.88 -0.93
C GLY A 14 8.94 17.69 -1.82
N ARG A 15 9.71 16.72 -1.29
CA ARG A 15 10.09 15.50 -2.01
C ARG A 15 8.91 14.55 -2.28
N VAL A 16 7.97 14.39 -1.35
CA VAL A 16 6.76 13.59 -1.55
C VAL A 16 5.88 14.23 -2.61
N LYS A 17 5.63 15.53 -2.49
CA LYS A 17 4.84 16.31 -3.44
C LYS A 17 5.40 16.23 -4.87
N ALA A 18 6.72 16.32 -5.02
CA ALA A 18 7.38 16.22 -6.32
C ALA A 18 7.18 14.83 -6.95
N ASN A 19 7.45 13.75 -6.22
CA ASN A 19 7.29 12.38 -6.71
C ASN A 19 5.82 12.04 -7.00
N MET A 20 4.88 12.45 -6.13
CA MET A 20 3.45 12.30 -6.38
C MET A 20 3.00 13.10 -7.61
N GLY A 21 3.64 14.24 -7.88
CA GLY A 21 3.42 15.01 -9.11
C GLY A 21 3.84 14.24 -10.37
N ILE A 22 4.98 13.56 -10.33
CA ILE A 22 5.45 12.69 -11.42
C ILE A 22 4.44 11.55 -11.66
N LEU A 23 4.02 10.86 -10.59
CA LEU A 23 3.05 9.77 -10.70
C LEU A 23 1.72 10.28 -11.28
N LYS A 24 1.22 11.42 -10.80
CA LYS A 24 -0.04 12.01 -11.29
C LYS A 24 -0.02 12.35 -12.78
N LEU A 25 1.14 12.82 -13.28
CA LEU A 25 1.29 13.16 -14.71
C LEU A 25 1.41 11.91 -15.60
N SER A 26 1.95 10.82 -15.07
CA SER A 26 2.16 9.57 -15.82
C SER A 26 0.96 8.62 -15.69
N ASP A 27 0.34 8.52 -14.53
CA ASP A 27 -0.77 7.59 -14.21
C ASP A 27 -1.66 8.20 -13.12
N GLU A 28 -2.73 8.88 -13.52
CA GLU A 28 -3.67 9.50 -12.58
C GLU A 28 -4.45 8.47 -11.75
N GLU A 29 -4.69 7.26 -12.28
CA GLU A 29 -5.37 6.18 -11.55
C GLU A 29 -4.46 5.63 -10.44
N ALA A 30 -3.19 5.38 -10.75
CA ALA A 30 -2.19 5.00 -9.75
C ALA A 30 -1.99 6.09 -8.69
N TYR A 31 -1.96 7.36 -9.07
CA TYR A 31 -1.90 8.47 -8.11
C TYR A 31 -3.07 8.44 -7.12
N LYS A 32 -4.31 8.29 -7.61
CA LYS A 32 -5.51 8.22 -6.75
C LYS A 32 -5.43 7.01 -5.82
N HIS A 33 -5.05 5.86 -6.36
CA HIS A 33 -4.84 4.64 -5.58
C HIS A 33 -3.83 4.84 -4.44
N CYS A 34 -2.68 5.43 -4.71
CA CYS A 34 -1.68 5.72 -3.68
C CYS A 34 -2.21 6.63 -2.57
N VAL A 35 -3.04 7.62 -2.92
CA VAL A 35 -3.69 8.47 -1.91
C VAL A 35 -4.69 7.68 -1.07
N ASP A 36 -5.52 6.83 -1.69
CA ASP A 36 -6.50 5.99 -0.98
C ASP A 36 -5.81 4.97 -0.06
N VAL A 37 -4.72 4.34 -0.53
CA VAL A 37 -3.88 3.45 0.29
C VAL A 37 -3.28 4.18 1.49
N ALA A 38 -2.79 5.41 1.30
CA ALA A 38 -2.25 6.22 2.39
C ALA A 38 -3.34 6.64 3.40
N MET A 39 -4.57 6.89 2.96
CA MET A 39 -5.73 7.12 3.85
C MET A 39 -6.04 5.89 4.69
N LEU A 40 -6.03 4.70 4.11
CA LEU A 40 -6.23 3.43 4.83
C LEU A 40 -5.11 3.16 5.84
N ALA A 41 -3.86 3.42 5.44
CA ALA A 41 -2.71 3.30 6.34
C ALA A 41 -2.78 4.30 7.51
N GLN A 42 -3.24 5.54 7.26
CA GLN A 42 -3.48 6.51 8.33
C GLN A 42 -4.56 6.02 9.31
N SER A 43 -5.69 5.50 8.81
CA SER A 43 -6.75 4.94 9.66
C SER A 43 -6.23 3.79 10.52
N TYR A 44 -5.40 2.92 9.94
CA TYR A 44 -4.72 1.85 10.68
C TYR A 44 -3.87 2.42 11.82
N LEU A 45 -3.01 3.40 11.55
CA LEU A 45 -2.12 4.01 12.55
C LEU A 45 -2.87 4.75 13.67
N GLU A 46 -4.00 5.37 13.35
CA GLU A 46 -4.88 6.02 14.34
C GLU A 46 -5.49 5.00 15.30
N ILE A 47 -5.96 3.84 14.79
CA ILE A 47 -6.50 2.76 15.60
C ILE A 47 -5.40 2.09 16.43
N GLU A 48 -4.24 1.76 15.81
CA GLU A 48 -3.08 1.20 16.50
C GLU A 48 -2.68 2.06 17.71
N MET A 49 -2.62 3.38 17.52
CA MET A 49 -2.30 4.32 18.57
C MET A 49 -3.38 4.35 19.67
N SER A 50 -4.66 4.23 19.33
CA SER A 50 -5.76 4.24 20.30
C SER A 50 -5.78 2.99 21.18
N MET A 51 -5.25 1.89 20.68
CA MET A 51 -5.16 0.60 21.39
C MET A 51 -3.93 0.49 22.30
N ASP A 52 -3.04 1.49 22.30
CA ASP A 52 -1.75 1.50 23.03
C ASP A 52 -0.85 0.29 22.71
N PHE A 53 -1.05 -0.35 21.55
CA PHE A 53 -0.37 -1.58 21.17
C PHE A 53 1.05 -1.35 20.66
N ASN A 54 1.29 -0.21 20.01
CA ASN A 54 2.59 0.12 19.45
C ASN A 54 2.81 1.63 19.49
N LYS A 55 3.88 2.05 20.17
CA LYS A 55 4.23 3.47 20.30
C LYS A 55 5.18 3.88 19.19
N ARG A 56 4.67 3.94 17.94
CA ARG A 56 5.43 4.51 16.84
C ARG A 56 5.65 5.99 17.04
N THR A 57 6.87 6.43 16.77
CA THR A 57 7.19 7.86 16.75
C THR A 57 6.43 8.59 15.64
N ASP A 58 6.31 9.91 15.75
CA ASP A 58 5.71 10.74 14.70
C ASP A 58 6.47 10.58 13.36
N GLU A 59 7.79 10.43 13.42
CA GLU A 59 8.62 10.25 12.24
C GLU A 59 8.37 8.90 11.56
N GLU A 60 8.24 7.82 12.32
CA GLU A 60 7.89 6.51 11.78
C GLU A 60 6.51 6.54 11.11
N ARG A 61 5.52 7.16 11.75
CA ARG A 61 4.17 7.29 11.18
C ARG A 61 4.18 8.10 9.89
N LYS A 62 4.90 9.24 9.85
CA LYS A 62 5.08 10.05 8.65
C LYS A 62 5.76 9.26 7.54
N SER A 63 6.75 8.46 7.90
CA SER A 63 7.48 7.62 6.93
C SER A 63 6.61 6.50 6.36
N ILE A 64 5.76 5.86 7.18
CA ILE A 64 4.81 4.86 6.69
C ILE A 64 3.81 5.50 5.72
N ILE A 65 3.27 6.68 6.04
CA ILE A 65 2.38 7.41 5.13
C ILE A 65 3.09 7.84 3.85
N ALA A 66 4.34 8.30 3.93
CA ALA A 66 5.14 8.63 2.74
C ALA A 66 5.38 7.38 1.87
N GLY A 67 5.71 6.24 2.50
CA GLY A 67 5.85 4.96 1.82
C GLY A 67 4.55 4.52 1.14
N ALA A 68 3.41 4.67 1.81
CA ALA A 68 2.10 4.37 1.25
C ALA A 68 1.75 5.26 0.05
N LEU A 69 2.08 6.56 0.10
CA LEU A 69 1.91 7.48 -1.03
C LEU A 69 2.80 7.11 -2.23
N LEU A 70 3.97 6.54 -1.98
CA LEU A 70 4.99 6.31 -3.00
C LEU A 70 5.14 4.84 -3.41
N HIS A 71 4.40 3.90 -2.82
CA HIS A 71 4.60 2.46 -3.04
C HIS A 71 4.58 2.09 -4.53
N ASP A 72 3.74 2.74 -5.28
CA ASP A 72 3.53 2.52 -6.71
C ASP A 72 4.26 3.53 -7.63
N ILE A 73 5.16 4.38 -7.10
CA ILE A 73 5.87 5.41 -7.89
C ILE A 73 6.61 4.81 -9.11
N GLY A 74 7.04 3.56 -9.01
CA GLY A 74 7.72 2.87 -10.10
C GLY A 74 6.84 2.64 -11.33
N LYS A 75 5.52 2.71 -11.22
CA LYS A 75 4.61 2.65 -12.38
C LYS A 75 4.84 3.79 -13.35
N ALA A 76 5.28 4.95 -12.86
CA ALA A 76 5.64 6.08 -13.71
C ALA A 76 6.81 5.81 -14.68
N PHE A 77 7.59 4.76 -14.42
CA PHE A 77 8.77 4.37 -15.20
C PHE A 77 8.56 3.09 -16.02
N LEU A 78 7.36 2.54 -16.03
CA LEU A 78 6.99 1.43 -16.89
C LEU A 78 6.78 1.90 -18.34
N PRO A 79 6.89 1.00 -19.35
CA PRO A 79 6.58 1.34 -20.73
C PRO A 79 5.19 1.95 -20.87
N PHE A 80 5.06 3.05 -21.61
CA PHE A 80 3.85 3.85 -21.77
C PHE A 80 2.59 3.03 -22.12
N GLY A 81 2.72 2.00 -22.96
CA GLY A 81 1.59 1.15 -23.34
C GLY A 81 1.02 0.30 -22.19
N LEU A 82 1.83 0.00 -21.16
CA LEU A 82 1.39 -0.77 -19.99
C LEU A 82 0.62 0.07 -18.98
N GLN A 83 0.96 1.35 -18.85
CA GLN A 83 0.29 2.28 -17.93
C GLN A 83 -1.18 2.51 -18.28
N TYR A 84 -1.51 2.46 -19.57
CA TYR A 84 -2.85 2.73 -20.12
C TYR A 84 -3.56 1.48 -20.65
N SER A 85 -3.05 0.29 -20.32
CA SER A 85 -3.68 -0.95 -20.74
C SER A 85 -5.05 -1.12 -20.09
N THR A 86 -6.06 -1.21 -20.93
CA THR A 86 -7.47 -1.36 -20.53
C THR A 86 -7.92 -2.84 -20.52
N GLY A 87 -7.00 -3.76 -20.78
CA GLY A 87 -7.26 -5.18 -20.92
C GLY A 87 -6.60 -6.04 -19.83
N THR A 88 -6.67 -7.35 -20.04
CA THR A 88 -5.90 -8.32 -19.26
C THR A 88 -4.47 -8.35 -19.76
N PHE A 89 -3.50 -8.10 -18.89
CA PHE A 89 -2.09 -8.22 -19.23
C PHE A 89 -1.72 -9.63 -19.73
N SER A 90 -0.90 -9.70 -20.78
CA SER A 90 -0.23 -10.93 -21.17
C SER A 90 0.70 -11.42 -20.05
N PRO A 91 1.17 -12.69 -20.10
CA PRO A 91 2.18 -13.16 -19.13
C PRO A 91 3.42 -12.28 -19.09
N GLU A 92 3.93 -11.84 -20.25
CA GLU A 92 5.10 -10.98 -20.41
C GLU A 92 4.86 -9.58 -19.81
N GLU A 93 3.70 -8.98 -20.10
CA GLU A 93 3.30 -7.69 -19.54
C GLU A 93 3.19 -7.75 -18.02
N ARG A 94 2.71 -8.86 -17.45
CA ARG A 94 2.67 -9.06 -15.99
C ARG A 94 4.06 -9.11 -15.38
N GLU A 95 5.04 -9.75 -16.03
CA GLU A 95 6.42 -9.75 -15.54
C GLU A 95 7.03 -8.34 -15.58
N ILE A 96 6.75 -7.56 -16.63
CA ILE A 96 7.18 -6.16 -16.69
C ILE A 96 6.48 -5.34 -15.59
N MET A 97 5.18 -5.55 -15.36
CA MET A 97 4.46 -4.86 -14.28
C MET A 97 5.05 -5.16 -12.90
N LYS A 98 5.51 -6.39 -12.64
CA LYS A 98 6.17 -6.75 -11.38
C LYS A 98 7.50 -6.03 -11.12
N MET A 99 8.02 -5.29 -12.10
CA MET A 99 9.24 -4.50 -11.93
C MET A 99 8.98 -3.17 -11.21
N HIS A 100 7.72 -2.71 -11.07
CA HIS A 100 7.47 -1.38 -10.50
C HIS A 100 8.01 -1.19 -9.07
N PRO A 101 8.05 -2.17 -8.13
CA PRO A 101 8.65 -1.95 -6.82
C PRO A 101 10.14 -1.65 -6.92
N ILE A 102 10.84 -2.37 -7.80
CA ILE A 102 12.28 -2.18 -8.04
C ILE A 102 12.53 -0.84 -8.72
N LEU A 103 11.77 -0.51 -9.76
CA LEU A 103 11.87 0.77 -10.45
C LEU A 103 11.59 1.95 -9.52
N GLY A 104 10.57 1.81 -8.66
CA GLY A 104 10.24 2.79 -7.63
C GLY A 104 11.38 2.97 -6.64
N TYR A 105 11.91 1.88 -6.10
CA TYR A 105 13.04 1.89 -5.19
C TYR A 105 14.25 2.62 -5.80
N VAL A 106 14.63 2.29 -7.03
CA VAL A 106 15.75 2.96 -7.75
C VAL A 106 15.46 4.44 -7.97
N ALA A 107 14.23 4.79 -8.36
CA ALA A 107 13.85 6.17 -8.63
C ALA A 107 13.95 7.09 -7.40
N ILE A 108 13.69 6.55 -6.20
CA ILE A 108 13.71 7.36 -4.97
C ILE A 108 15.04 7.32 -4.21
N GLN A 109 16.05 6.56 -4.66
CA GLN A 109 17.34 6.42 -3.95
C GLN A 109 18.04 7.75 -3.65
N ASN A 110 17.94 8.72 -4.55
CA ASN A 110 18.58 10.03 -4.41
C ASN A 110 17.65 11.08 -3.75
N CYS A 111 16.49 10.68 -3.24
CA CYS A 111 15.52 11.59 -2.63
C CYS A 111 15.64 11.69 -1.10
N GLU A 112 16.68 11.09 -0.51
CA GLU A 112 16.96 11.12 0.95
C GLU A 112 15.77 10.62 1.81
N TYR A 113 15.03 9.63 1.33
CA TYR A 113 14.04 8.93 2.14
C TYR A 113 14.74 7.97 3.11
N ASN A 114 14.13 7.78 4.29
CA ASN A 114 14.63 6.80 5.25
C ASN A 114 14.30 5.36 4.81
N GLU A 115 14.82 4.41 5.58
CA GLU A 115 14.66 2.99 5.31
C GLU A 115 13.19 2.55 5.26
N ILE A 116 12.31 3.12 6.10
CA ILE A 116 10.88 2.77 6.14
C ILE A 116 10.23 3.02 4.77
N VAL A 117 10.44 4.20 4.18
CA VAL A 117 9.90 4.53 2.86
C VAL A 117 10.47 3.60 1.78
N ASN A 118 11.79 3.40 1.80
CA ASN A 118 12.49 2.56 0.83
C ASN A 118 12.00 1.10 0.87
N ASN A 119 11.86 0.54 2.07
CA ASN A 119 11.38 -0.83 2.25
C ASN A 119 9.91 -0.99 1.82
N ILE A 120 9.05 -0.03 2.13
CA ILE A 120 7.65 -0.06 1.69
C ILE A 120 7.59 -0.06 0.16
N VAL A 121 8.27 0.85 -0.51
CA VAL A 121 8.29 0.94 -1.97
C VAL A 121 8.80 -0.35 -2.60
N LEU A 122 9.87 -0.93 -2.06
CA LEU A 122 10.46 -2.15 -2.61
C LEU A 122 9.64 -3.41 -2.30
N MET A 123 9.04 -3.52 -1.10
CA MET A 123 8.59 -4.80 -0.55
C MET A 123 7.07 -4.93 -0.38
N HIS A 124 6.25 -3.94 -0.76
CA HIS A 124 4.80 -3.97 -0.51
C HIS A 124 4.05 -5.15 -1.19
N HIS A 125 4.64 -5.78 -2.19
CA HIS A 125 4.14 -6.99 -2.83
C HIS A 125 4.85 -8.28 -2.40
N ALA A 126 5.82 -8.22 -1.49
CA ALA A 126 6.41 -9.41 -0.93
C ALA A 126 5.38 -10.17 -0.07
N ASN A 127 5.46 -11.50 -0.04
CA ASN A 127 4.61 -12.35 0.79
C ASN A 127 5.49 -13.18 1.74
N MET A 128 4.99 -13.43 2.96
CA MET A 128 5.69 -14.26 3.96
C MET A 128 5.97 -15.68 3.47
N ASN A 129 5.07 -16.24 2.65
CA ASN A 129 5.20 -17.59 2.09
C ASN A 129 6.06 -17.65 0.81
N GLY A 130 6.73 -16.55 0.43
CA GLY A 130 7.62 -16.47 -0.73
C GLY A 130 6.91 -16.41 -2.10
N THR A 131 5.59 -16.33 -2.15
CA THR A 131 4.83 -16.25 -3.42
C THR A 131 4.76 -14.84 -4.02
N GLY A 132 5.18 -13.81 -3.26
CA GLY A 132 5.18 -12.40 -3.68
C GLY A 132 6.38 -12.00 -4.53
N TYR A 133 6.55 -10.69 -4.74
CA TYR A 133 7.71 -10.10 -5.41
C TYR A 133 8.07 -8.73 -4.77
N PRO A 134 9.38 -8.44 -4.53
CA PRO A 134 10.47 -9.41 -4.58
C PRO A 134 10.25 -10.56 -3.58
N LYS A 135 10.87 -11.70 -3.81
CA LYS A 135 10.67 -12.86 -2.94
C LYS A 135 11.41 -12.69 -1.62
N MET A 136 10.72 -12.95 -0.52
CA MET A 136 11.30 -12.95 0.81
C MET A 136 12.45 -13.97 0.91
N GLY A 137 13.56 -13.59 1.56
CA GLY A 137 14.77 -14.41 1.68
C GLY A 137 15.72 -14.35 0.48
N GLU A 138 15.37 -13.66 -0.61
CA GLU A 138 16.25 -13.44 -1.75
C GLU A 138 16.92 -12.04 -1.69
N LYS A 139 17.97 -11.83 -2.49
CA LYS A 139 18.55 -10.49 -2.67
C LYS A 139 18.01 -9.83 -3.92
N THR A 140 17.59 -8.59 -3.80
CA THR A 140 17.15 -7.77 -4.92
C THR A 140 17.92 -6.45 -4.91
N TYR A 141 18.67 -6.17 -5.98
CA TYR A 141 19.57 -5.01 -6.07
C TYR A 141 20.52 -4.85 -4.88
N GLY A 142 21.04 -5.97 -4.35
CA GLY A 142 21.95 -5.98 -3.22
C GLY A 142 21.27 -5.82 -1.85
N VAL A 143 19.95 -5.65 -1.82
CA VAL A 143 19.14 -5.56 -0.60
C VAL A 143 18.63 -6.96 -0.24
N ASP A 144 18.84 -7.38 1.00
CA ASP A 144 18.23 -8.59 1.53
C ASP A 144 16.73 -8.36 1.76
N ILE A 145 15.88 -9.25 1.22
CA ILE A 145 14.43 -9.12 1.33
C ILE A 145 13.97 -9.75 2.64
N GLU A 146 14.13 -8.98 3.70
CA GLU A 146 13.54 -9.23 5.03
C GLU A 146 12.47 -8.17 5.24
N VAL A 147 11.19 -8.59 5.26
CA VAL A 147 10.07 -7.67 5.24
C VAL A 147 9.73 -7.20 6.66
N PRO A 148 10.02 -5.93 7.00
CA PRO A 148 9.67 -5.36 8.30
C PRO A 148 8.16 -5.25 8.50
N GLU A 149 7.71 -5.26 9.76
CA GLU A 149 6.29 -5.28 10.10
C GLU A 149 5.48 -4.10 9.54
N TYR A 150 6.09 -2.92 9.44
CA TYR A 150 5.42 -1.72 8.92
C TYR A 150 5.07 -1.82 7.42
N VAL A 151 5.77 -2.66 6.66
CA VAL A 151 5.45 -2.92 5.25
C VAL A 151 4.10 -3.59 5.12
N TRP A 152 3.76 -4.50 6.05
CA TRP A 152 2.48 -5.21 6.03
C TRP A 152 1.27 -4.28 6.21
N ILE A 153 1.45 -3.13 6.87
CA ILE A 153 0.41 -2.11 6.96
C ILE A 153 0.02 -1.65 5.56
N VAL A 154 1.00 -1.31 4.74
CA VAL A 154 0.75 -0.83 3.37
C VAL A 154 0.30 -1.98 2.45
N SER A 155 0.86 -3.20 2.61
CA SER A 155 0.44 -4.37 1.83
C SER A 155 -1.03 -4.73 2.04
N TYR A 156 -1.55 -4.59 3.25
CA TYR A 156 -2.99 -4.77 3.51
C TYR A 156 -3.82 -3.63 2.94
N ALA A 157 -3.38 -2.37 3.09
CA ALA A 157 -4.07 -1.20 2.56
C ALA A 157 -4.19 -1.27 1.03
N ASP A 158 -3.10 -1.60 0.34
CA ASP A 158 -3.05 -1.78 -1.11
C ASP A 158 -4.06 -2.84 -1.59
N ARG A 159 -4.03 -4.03 -0.97
CA ARG A 159 -4.97 -5.10 -1.31
C ARG A 159 -6.42 -4.71 -1.03
N LEU A 160 -6.68 -4.02 0.08
CA LEU A 160 -8.03 -3.56 0.43
C LEU A 160 -8.52 -2.55 -0.59
N ASP A 161 -7.75 -1.50 -0.88
CA ASP A 161 -8.12 -0.50 -1.89
C ASP A 161 -8.33 -1.12 -3.27
N ALA A 162 -7.42 -2.00 -3.70
CA ALA A 162 -7.55 -2.71 -4.98
C ALA A 162 -8.85 -3.53 -5.12
N MET A 163 -9.50 -3.88 -4.03
CA MET A 163 -10.78 -4.60 -4.01
C MET A 163 -12.00 -3.68 -3.95
N ILE A 164 -11.93 -2.60 -3.17
CA ILE A 164 -13.09 -1.76 -2.84
C ILE A 164 -13.19 -0.48 -3.68
N SER A 165 -12.10 -0.09 -4.36
CA SER A 165 -12.11 1.09 -5.24
C SER A 165 -12.64 0.76 -6.62
N LYS A 166 -13.38 1.71 -7.20
CA LYS A 166 -13.89 1.59 -8.56
C LYS A 166 -12.73 1.75 -9.54
N ARG A 167 -12.43 0.71 -10.29
CA ARG A 167 -11.43 0.71 -11.37
C ARG A 167 -12.11 0.41 -12.70
N SER A 168 -11.55 0.95 -13.78
CA SER A 168 -12.14 0.87 -15.14
C SER A 168 -12.41 -0.57 -15.60
N PHE A 169 -11.71 -1.57 -15.04
CA PHE A 169 -11.68 -2.95 -15.55
C PHE A 169 -12.05 -4.02 -14.52
N LYS A 170 -12.40 -3.64 -13.27
CA LYS A 170 -12.68 -4.61 -12.22
C LYS A 170 -13.94 -4.25 -11.46
N ARG A 171 -14.83 -5.24 -11.27
CA ARG A 171 -15.98 -5.07 -10.39
C ARG A 171 -15.51 -4.75 -8.98
N GLN A 172 -15.98 -3.64 -8.44
CA GLN A 172 -15.82 -3.26 -7.04
C GLN A 172 -16.45 -4.33 -6.14
N LYS A 173 -15.69 -4.76 -5.12
CA LYS A 173 -16.17 -5.69 -4.10
C LYS A 173 -16.81 -4.92 -2.94
N SER A 174 -17.75 -5.56 -2.26
CA SER A 174 -18.23 -5.07 -0.97
C SER A 174 -17.15 -5.18 0.11
N LEU A 175 -17.27 -4.40 1.18
CA LEU A 175 -16.36 -4.49 2.33
C LEU A 175 -16.32 -5.91 2.94
N ASN A 176 -17.46 -6.59 2.98
CA ASN A 176 -17.56 -7.96 3.48
C ASN A 176 -16.85 -8.98 2.58
N GLU A 177 -16.97 -8.84 1.24
CA GLU A 177 -16.20 -9.66 0.29
C GLU A 177 -14.69 -9.41 0.42
N ALA A 178 -14.28 -8.14 0.55
CA ALA A 178 -12.88 -7.77 0.74
C ALA A 178 -12.33 -8.34 2.06
N TRP A 179 -13.08 -8.23 3.16
CA TRP A 179 -12.70 -8.81 4.44
C TRP A 179 -12.44 -10.32 4.35
N LYS A 180 -13.35 -11.08 3.76
CA LYS A 180 -13.19 -12.54 3.58
C LYS A 180 -11.90 -12.86 2.83
N ILE A 181 -11.60 -12.14 1.76
CA ILE A 181 -10.36 -12.33 0.99
C ILE A 181 -9.13 -12.01 1.83
N LEU A 182 -9.13 -10.92 2.62
CA LEU A 182 -7.99 -10.59 3.48
C LEU A 182 -7.76 -11.65 4.57
N VAL A 183 -8.83 -12.23 5.11
CA VAL A 183 -8.74 -13.37 6.04
C VAL A 183 -8.10 -14.58 5.36
N ASP A 184 -8.50 -14.91 4.12
CA ASP A 184 -7.94 -16.04 3.39
C ASP A 184 -6.46 -15.78 3.02
N VAL A 185 -6.08 -14.57 2.65
CA VAL A 185 -4.69 -14.16 2.42
C VAL A 185 -3.82 -14.41 3.66
N SER A 186 -4.33 -14.05 4.84
CA SER A 186 -3.61 -14.30 6.10
C SER A 186 -3.55 -15.80 6.44
N LYS A 187 -4.64 -16.54 6.28
CA LYS A 187 -4.69 -18.00 6.50
C LYS A 187 -3.74 -18.76 5.60
N ASN A 188 -3.55 -18.29 4.35
CA ASN A 188 -2.62 -18.88 3.38
C ASN A 188 -1.15 -18.51 3.68
N GLY A 189 -0.87 -17.75 4.73
CA GLY A 189 0.48 -17.32 5.11
C GLY A 189 1.08 -16.29 4.16
N GLU A 190 0.27 -15.58 3.36
CA GLU A 190 0.79 -14.51 2.50
C GLU A 190 1.12 -13.26 3.31
N LEU A 191 0.22 -12.84 4.20
CA LEU A 191 0.40 -11.70 5.10
C LEU A 191 0.21 -12.13 6.57
N PRO A 192 0.90 -11.46 7.53
CA PRO A 192 0.79 -11.79 8.96
C PRO A 192 -0.59 -11.44 9.52
N TYR A 193 -1.02 -12.19 10.54
CA TYR A 193 -2.34 -12.03 11.14
C TYR A 193 -2.49 -10.74 11.97
N ALA A 194 -1.41 -10.27 12.61
CA ALA A 194 -1.49 -9.14 13.54
C ALA A 194 -2.05 -7.84 12.90
N PRO A 195 -1.57 -7.38 11.73
CA PRO A 195 -2.15 -6.20 11.07
C PRO A 195 -3.61 -6.41 10.65
N LEU A 196 -4.02 -7.65 10.31
CA LEU A 196 -5.38 -7.95 9.93
C LEU A 196 -6.39 -7.61 11.03
N LEU A 197 -6.02 -7.79 12.31
CA LEU A 197 -6.89 -7.46 13.45
C LEU A 197 -7.23 -5.96 13.50
N ILE A 198 -6.26 -5.10 13.20
CA ILE A 198 -6.47 -3.65 13.15
C ILE A 198 -7.26 -3.28 11.89
N TYR A 199 -6.99 -3.92 10.74
CA TYR A 199 -7.78 -3.71 9.53
C TYR A 199 -9.24 -4.13 9.66
N LYS A 200 -9.57 -5.07 10.55
CA LYS A 200 -10.96 -5.38 10.92
C LYS A 200 -11.69 -4.13 11.43
N GLU A 201 -11.03 -3.38 12.30
CA GLU A 201 -11.60 -2.14 12.86
C GLU A 201 -11.68 -1.03 11.80
N VAL A 202 -10.64 -0.88 10.95
CA VAL A 202 -10.68 0.07 9.81
C VAL A 202 -11.89 -0.20 8.92
N ILE A 203 -12.11 -1.45 8.55
CA ILE A 203 -13.23 -1.85 7.67
C ILE A 203 -14.58 -1.61 8.37
N ARG A 204 -14.69 -1.93 9.68
CA ARG A 204 -15.88 -1.65 10.46
C ARG A 204 -16.22 -0.17 10.49
N ASP A 205 -15.25 0.69 10.70
CA ASP A 205 -15.48 2.14 10.73
C ASP A 205 -15.90 2.65 9.34
N MET A 206 -15.32 2.12 8.26
CA MET A 206 -15.74 2.45 6.89
C MET A 206 -17.20 2.03 6.62
N ASP A 207 -17.64 0.90 7.13
CA ASP A 207 -19.01 0.39 6.95
C ASP A 207 -20.03 1.24 7.70
N ILE A 208 -19.74 1.65 8.93
CA ILE A 208 -20.55 2.57 9.72
C ILE A 208 -20.77 3.88 8.97
N PHE A 209 -19.71 4.47 8.37
CA PHE A 209 -19.81 5.71 7.60
C PHE A 209 -20.64 5.56 6.32
N LYS A 210 -20.69 4.35 5.73
CA LYS A 210 -21.51 4.05 4.54
C LYS A 210 -22.93 3.60 4.85
N GLY A 211 -23.32 3.48 6.13
CA GLY A 211 -24.66 3.07 6.56
C GLY A 211 -24.95 1.57 6.38
N GLY A 212 -23.91 0.74 6.37
CA GLY A 212 -24.03 -0.73 6.24
C GLY A 212 -24.19 -1.44 7.58
N ASN A 213 -24.87 -2.60 7.58
CA ASN A 213 -24.95 -3.52 8.72
C ASN A 213 -23.79 -4.53 8.62
N TYR A 214 -22.88 -4.49 9.57
CA TYR A 214 -21.78 -5.45 9.69
C TYR A 214 -22.25 -6.65 10.52
N GLU A 215 -22.42 -7.82 9.88
CA GLU A 215 -22.56 -9.08 10.60
C GLU A 215 -21.17 -9.56 11.04
N THR A 216 -20.93 -9.54 12.34
CA THR A 216 -19.71 -10.10 12.96
C THR A 216 -19.72 -11.61 12.81
N ALA A 217 -18.87 -12.15 11.95
CA ALA A 217 -18.55 -13.56 11.88
C ALA A 217 -17.29 -13.87 12.72
#